data_13628a696d507897f32dc83c32a2fdb5
#
_entry.id   13628a696d507897f32dc83c32a2fdb5
#
_cell.length_a   1.000
_cell.length_b   1.000
_cell.length_c   1.000
_cell.angle_alpha   90.00
_cell.angle_beta   90.00
_cell.angle_gamma   90.00
#
_symmetry.space_group_name_H-M   'P 1'
#
loop_
_entity.id
_entity.type
_entity.pdbx_description
1 polymer ?
#
loop_
_entity_poly.entity_id
_entity_poly.type
_entity_poly.pdbx_seq_one_letter_code
_entity_poly.pdbx_strand_id
1 'polypeptide(L)' 'MNMGNSFTGMVTIEREERAYTAQWRVQGNKLIVSWDNNDEPVWLGMFEKEPETLAKLMLAELVHRKLG' A
#
# COMPACT_ATOMS: atom_id res chain seq x y z
N MET A 1 4.21 -25.10 -4.76
CA MET A 1 4.35 -24.49 -4.54
C MET A 1 4.33 -23.37 -4.68
N ASN A 2 4.27 -22.81 -4.55
CA ASN A 2 4.25 -21.86 -4.49
C ASN A 2 4.61 -20.96 -5.00
N MET A 3 4.48 -20.83 -5.34
CA MET A 3 4.82 -20.09 -5.68
C MET A 3 5.05 -18.99 -5.28
N GLY A 4 5.24 -18.93 -4.86
CA GLY A 4 5.42 -18.05 -3.87
C GLY A 4 6.03 -16.74 -4.12
N ASN A 5 5.78 -16.22 -5.18
CA ASN A 5 6.33 -14.91 -5.51
C ASN A 5 5.41 -13.78 -5.16
N SER A 6 4.34 -14.09 -4.47
CA SER A 6 3.41 -13.04 -4.08
C SER A 6 3.83 -12.47 -2.75
N PHE A 7 4.11 -11.20 -2.72
CA PHE A 7 4.33 -10.48 -1.48
C PHE A 7 3.06 -9.71 -1.18
N THR A 8 2.49 -10.00 -0.02
CA THR A 8 1.29 -9.31 0.42
C THR A 8 1.45 -8.93 1.86
N GLY A 9 0.67 -7.96 2.29
CA GLY A 9 0.70 -7.56 3.67
C GLY A 9 -0.36 -6.52 3.95
N MET A 10 -0.31 -6.00 5.17
CA MET A 10 -1.21 -4.95 5.59
C MET A 10 -0.40 -3.87 6.27
N VAL A 11 -0.82 -2.64 6.11
CA VAL A 11 -0.20 -1.50 6.78
C VAL A 11 -1.30 -0.69 7.44
N THR A 12 -0.93 -0.05 8.53
CA THR A 12 -1.86 0.77 9.29
C THR A 12 -1.20 2.11 9.58
N ILE A 13 -1.95 3.17 9.40
CA ILE A 13 -1.50 4.49 9.83
C ILE A 13 -2.55 5.07 10.75
N GLU A 14 -2.13 6.02 11.57
CA GLU A 14 -3.04 6.74 12.44
C GLU A 14 -3.07 8.20 12.03
N ARG A 15 -4.27 8.75 12.00
CA ARG A 15 -4.45 10.15 11.69
C ARG A 15 -5.66 10.66 12.45
N GLU A 16 -5.44 11.70 13.25
CA GLU A 16 -6.52 12.33 14.00
C GLU A 16 -7.28 11.31 14.85
N GLU A 17 -6.52 10.46 15.54
CA GLU A 17 -7.05 9.46 16.47
C GLU A 17 -7.83 8.36 15.78
N ARG A 18 -7.66 8.20 14.49
CA ARG A 18 -8.28 7.11 13.75
C ARG A 18 -7.21 6.27 13.08
N ALA A 19 -7.44 4.98 13.05
CA ALA A 19 -6.54 4.05 12.40
C ALA A 19 -7.10 3.69 11.03
N TYR A 20 -6.24 3.71 10.03
CA TYR A 20 -6.60 3.33 8.66
C TYR A 20 -5.70 2.19 8.25
N THR A 21 -6.29 1.13 7.73
CA THR A 21 -5.56 -0.07 7.35
C THR A 21 -5.81 -0.36 5.89
N ALA A 22 -4.74 -0.70 5.18
CA ALA A 22 -4.83 -1.07 3.79
C ALA A 22 -4.11 -2.39 3.58
N GLN A 23 -4.52 -3.11 2.56
CA GLN A 23 -3.82 -4.29 2.10
C GLN A 23 -2.94 -3.89 0.92
N TRP A 24 -1.83 -4.59 0.78
CA TRP A 24 -0.95 -4.34 -0.35
C TRP A 24 -0.48 -5.67 -0.91
N ARG A 25 -0.16 -5.64 -2.19
CA ARG A 25 0.43 -6.80 -2.85
C ARG A 25 1.37 -6.34 -3.94
N VAL A 26 2.32 -7.19 -4.27
CA VAL A 26 3.28 -6.90 -5.32
C VAL A 26 2.96 -7.77 -6.51
N GLN A 27 2.83 -7.15 -7.66
CA GLN A 27 2.63 -7.85 -8.93
C GLN A 27 3.67 -7.34 -9.90
N GLY A 28 4.67 -8.19 -10.20
CA GLY A 28 5.75 -7.78 -11.08
C GLY A 28 6.49 -6.60 -10.47
N ASN A 29 6.51 -5.49 -11.19
CA ASN A 29 7.19 -4.28 -10.74
C ASN A 29 6.25 -3.29 -10.09
N LYS A 30 5.03 -3.71 -9.78
CA LYS A 30 4.04 -2.80 -9.22
C LYS A 30 3.66 -3.22 -7.83
N LEU A 31 3.49 -2.23 -7.00
CA LEU A 31 2.86 -2.39 -5.70
C LEU A 31 1.43 -1.90 -5.83
N ILE A 32 0.49 -2.71 -5.38
CA ILE A 32 -0.93 -2.33 -5.44
C ILE A 32 -1.42 -2.22 -4.01
N VAL A 33 -1.91 -1.04 -3.67
CA VAL A 33 -2.43 -0.76 -2.34
C VAL A 33 -3.95 -0.67 -2.46
N SER A 34 -4.63 -1.50 -1.68
CA SER A 34 -6.09 -1.59 -1.70
C SER A 34 -6.63 -0.96 -0.43
N TRP A 35 -7.41 0.09 -0.60
CA TRP A 35 -8.02 0.79 0.51
C TRP A 35 -9.33 1.40 0.06
N ASP A 36 -10.36 1.26 0.89
CA ASP A 36 -11.65 1.91 0.63
C ASP A 36 -12.20 1.50 -0.73
N ASN A 37 -12.09 0.22 -1.05
CA ASN A 37 -12.58 -0.37 -2.29
C ASN A 37 -11.89 0.15 -3.54
N ASN A 38 -10.71 0.71 -3.39
CA ASN A 38 -9.93 1.19 -4.52
C ASN A 38 -8.56 0.54 -4.49
N ASP A 39 -8.04 0.24 -5.66
CA ASP A 39 -6.69 -0.27 -5.82
C ASP A 39 -5.85 0.81 -6.47
N GLU A 40 -4.71 1.09 -5.84
CA GLU A 40 -3.84 2.13 -6.33
C GLU A 40 -2.48 1.53 -6.67
N PRO A 41 -2.06 1.55 -7.94
CA PRO A 41 -0.77 1.00 -8.31
C PRO A 41 0.37 2.00 -8.13
N VAL A 42 1.52 1.48 -7.74
CA VAL A 42 2.74 2.27 -7.58
C VAL A 42 3.88 1.48 -8.21
N TRP A 43 4.71 2.13 -9.01
CA TRP A 43 5.87 1.48 -9.61
C TRP A 43 6.97 1.31 -8.58
N LEU A 44 7.31 0.05 -8.29
CA LEU A 44 8.37 -0.22 -7.32
C LEU A 44 9.73 0.20 -7.81
N GLY A 45 9.96 0.08 -9.10
CA GLY A 45 11.27 0.36 -9.66
C GLY A 45 11.71 1.80 -9.55
N MET A 46 10.79 2.69 -9.20
CA MET A 46 11.12 4.10 -9.07
C MET A 46 11.58 4.46 -7.66
N PHE A 47 11.50 3.53 -6.73
CA PHE A 47 11.79 3.80 -5.34
C PHE A 47 12.70 2.72 -4.80
N GLU A 48 13.63 3.11 -3.94
CA GLU A 48 14.50 2.14 -3.28
C GLU A 48 14.00 1.90 -1.87
N LYS A 49 12.72 1.60 -1.77
CA LYS A 49 12.11 1.35 -0.49
C LYS A 49 11.41 0.00 -0.53
N GLU A 50 11.26 -0.57 0.65
CA GLU A 50 10.55 -1.83 0.75
C GLU A 50 9.08 -1.63 0.46
N PRO A 51 8.41 -2.66 -0.06
CA PRO A 51 6.99 -2.53 -0.40
C PRO A 51 6.13 -2.07 0.76
N GLU A 52 6.40 -2.56 1.95
CA GLU A 52 5.62 -2.15 3.11
C GLU A 52 5.75 -0.65 3.38
N THR A 53 6.95 -0.12 3.25
CA THR A 53 7.18 1.30 3.45
C THR A 53 6.42 2.12 2.42
N LEU A 54 6.48 1.70 1.16
CA LEU A 54 5.77 2.38 0.10
C LEU A 54 4.27 2.29 0.30
N ALA A 55 3.78 1.12 0.74
CA ALA A 55 2.37 0.95 0.98
C ALA A 55 1.88 1.92 2.05
N LYS A 56 2.69 2.10 3.08
CA LYS A 56 2.32 3.02 4.15
C LYS A 56 2.25 4.45 3.65
N LEU A 57 3.24 4.85 2.84
CA LEU A 57 3.23 6.18 2.27
C LEU A 57 2.03 6.38 1.36
N MET A 58 1.71 5.37 0.56
CA MET A 58 0.58 5.47 -0.34
C MET A 58 -0.72 5.54 0.44
N LEU A 59 -0.84 4.74 1.50
CA LEU A 59 -2.05 4.80 2.32
C LEU A 59 -2.22 6.19 2.92
N ALA A 60 -1.14 6.79 3.40
CA ALA A 60 -1.23 8.13 3.95
C ALA A 60 -1.72 9.12 2.89
N GLU A 61 -1.24 8.96 1.67
CA GLU A 61 -1.65 9.84 0.58
C GLU A 61 -3.13 9.63 0.25
N LEU A 62 -3.58 8.39 0.20
CA LEU A 62 -4.97 8.09 -0.12
C LEU A 62 -5.90 8.63 0.95
N VAL A 63 -5.54 8.47 2.21
CA VAL A 63 -6.35 8.99 3.31
C VAL A 63 -6.41 10.50 3.23
N HIS A 64 -5.27 11.13 2.94
CA HIS A 64 -5.22 12.58 2.82
C HIS A 64 -6.14 13.07 1.71
N ARG A 65 -6.12 12.42 0.57
CA ARG A 65 -6.98 12.81 -0.54
C ARG A 65 -8.45 12.67 -0.19
N LYS A 66 -8.78 11.60 0.53
CA LYS A 66 -10.17 11.33 0.86
C LYS A 66 -10.72 12.32 1.88
N LEU A 67 -9.91 12.61 2.88
CA LEU A 67 -10.36 13.46 3.97
C LEU A 67 -10.15 14.96 3.71
N GLY A 68 -9.40 15.24 2.70
CA GLY A 68 -9.16 16.62 2.34
C GLY A 68 -7.91 17.15 2.96
#